data_9605b821ecf5dd73d5d24111732d8cff
#
_entry.id   9605b821ecf5dd73d5d24111732d8cff
#
_cell.length_a   1.000
_cell.length_b   1.000
_cell.length_c   1.000
_cell.angle_alpha   90.00
_cell.angle_beta   90.00
_cell.angle_gamma   90.00
#
_symmetry.space_group_name_H-M   'P 1'
#
loop_
_entity.id
_entity.type
_entity.pdbx_description
1 polymer ?
#
loop_
_entity_poly.entity_id
_entity_poly.type
_entity_poly.pdbx_seq_one_letter_code
_entity_poly.pdbx_strand_id
1 'polypeptide(L)'
;MPQALPTVIILAAGRSTRFRAVSGGQDKLQALLGTLSVREHTIAAVQASGLPWHVVEPSHTAHITLPGMGDSIATGVRACAQAAGWLILPADLPLIQPATLRAVAQALAHHTVVQAVYQSQRGHPVGFAAECGPALMALSGDQGARALLQTYAPDALPVDDAGCVHDVDTPEALEAARRLLAQSL
;
A
#
# COMPACT_ATOMS: atom_id res chain seq x y z
N MET A 1 25.33 -3.11 14.64
CA MET A 1 24.83 -3.13 13.25
C MET A 1 23.48 -2.45 13.23
N PRO A 2 23.21 -1.47 12.37
CA PRO A 2 21.85 -0.96 12.24
C PRO A 2 20.94 -2.12 11.84
N GLN A 3 19.86 -2.28 12.56
CA GLN A 3 18.86 -3.31 12.27
C GLN A 3 18.25 -3.01 10.89
N ALA A 4 18.22 -3.98 9.99
CA ALA A 4 17.60 -3.79 8.67
C ALA A 4 16.14 -3.40 8.88
N LEU A 5 15.68 -2.36 8.17
CA LEU A 5 14.31 -1.87 8.28
C LEU A 5 13.40 -2.62 7.30
N PRO A 6 12.10 -2.79 7.63
CA PRO A 6 11.12 -3.21 6.66
C PRO A 6 11.03 -2.22 5.49
N THR A 7 10.74 -2.74 4.29
CA THR A 7 10.62 -1.93 3.07
C THR A 7 9.14 -1.75 2.70
N VAL A 8 8.75 -0.52 2.36
CA VAL A 8 7.40 -0.23 1.85
C VAL A 8 7.33 -0.59 0.38
N ILE A 9 6.44 -1.51 0.02
CA ILE A 9 6.13 -1.88 -1.37
C ILE A 9 4.88 -1.13 -1.80
N ILE A 10 5.05 -0.13 -2.66
CA ILE A 10 3.96 0.70 -3.18
C ILE A 10 3.43 0.04 -4.45
N LEU A 11 2.17 -0.37 -4.45
CA LEU A 11 1.54 -1.04 -5.59
C LEU A 11 0.88 -0.02 -6.52
N ALA A 12 1.52 0.30 -7.63
CA ALA A 12 1.06 1.26 -8.64
C ALA A 12 0.72 0.60 -9.99
N ALA A 13 0.74 -0.73 -10.08
CA ALA A 13 0.47 -1.47 -11.31
C ALA A 13 -1.03 -1.74 -11.58
N GLY A 14 -1.93 -1.23 -10.75
CA GLY A 14 -3.39 -1.40 -10.88
C GLY A 14 -3.95 -0.73 -12.14
N ARG A 15 -5.02 -1.34 -12.72
CA ARG A 15 -5.62 -0.88 -14.00
C ARG A 15 -6.61 0.28 -13.86
N SER A 16 -6.96 0.69 -12.64
CA SER A 16 -7.94 1.76 -12.34
C SER A 16 -9.30 1.57 -13.06
N THR A 17 -9.75 0.35 -13.30
CA THR A 17 -10.88 0.05 -14.19
C THR A 17 -12.18 0.72 -13.75
N ARG A 18 -12.49 0.71 -12.45
CA ARG A 18 -13.70 1.35 -11.91
C ARG A 18 -13.66 2.86 -12.09
N PHE A 19 -12.54 3.49 -11.74
CA PHE A 19 -12.37 4.94 -11.88
C PHE A 19 -12.43 5.36 -13.35
N ARG A 20 -11.75 4.65 -14.26
CA ARG A 20 -11.75 4.92 -15.70
C ARG A 20 -13.13 4.83 -16.32
N ALA A 21 -13.96 3.88 -15.86
CA ALA A 21 -15.31 3.68 -16.38
C ALA A 21 -16.22 4.91 -16.19
N VAL A 22 -16.04 5.68 -15.12
CA VAL A 22 -16.88 6.84 -14.75
C VAL A 22 -16.20 8.19 -14.94
N SER A 23 -14.87 8.23 -15.10
CA SER A 23 -14.07 9.47 -15.25
C SER A 23 -13.66 9.78 -16.69
N GLY A 24 -14.28 9.14 -17.69
CA GLY A 24 -13.91 9.37 -19.09
C GLY A 24 -12.52 8.80 -19.47
N GLY A 25 -12.06 7.74 -18.80
CA GLY A 25 -10.79 7.07 -19.10
C GLY A 25 -9.59 7.56 -18.28
N GLN A 26 -9.78 8.51 -17.36
CA GLN A 26 -8.70 9.02 -16.52
C GLN A 26 -8.15 7.93 -15.58
N ASP A 27 -6.82 7.91 -15.39
CA ASP A 27 -6.19 7.05 -14.38
C ASP A 27 -6.29 7.70 -12.99
N LYS A 28 -6.82 6.96 -12.01
CA LYS A 28 -7.00 7.44 -10.64
C LYS A 28 -5.69 7.89 -9.99
N LEU A 29 -4.59 7.20 -10.27
CA LEU A 29 -3.28 7.52 -9.69
C LEU A 29 -2.70 8.84 -10.21
N GLN A 30 -3.13 9.27 -11.42
CA GLN A 30 -2.74 10.52 -12.05
C GLN A 30 -3.74 11.66 -11.74
N ALA A 31 -4.87 11.36 -11.12
CA ALA A 31 -5.85 12.38 -10.75
C ALA A 31 -5.27 13.35 -9.72
N LEU A 32 -5.47 14.65 -9.94
CA LEU A 32 -4.92 15.69 -9.08
C LEU A 32 -5.70 15.83 -7.76
N LEU A 33 -4.95 15.90 -6.68
CA LEU A 33 -5.40 16.19 -5.32
C LEU A 33 -4.60 17.43 -4.84
N GLY A 34 -5.12 18.61 -5.07
CA GLY A 34 -4.34 19.84 -4.94
C GLY A 34 -3.30 19.97 -6.07
N THR A 35 -2.05 20.18 -5.72
CA THR A 35 -0.92 20.34 -6.67
C THR A 35 -0.23 19.03 -7.05
N LEU A 36 -0.47 17.96 -6.30
CA LEU A 36 0.10 16.63 -6.53
C LEU A 36 -0.98 15.66 -6.99
N SER A 37 -0.58 14.62 -7.72
CA SER A 37 -1.47 13.50 -8.02
C SER A 37 -1.70 12.60 -6.79
N VAL A 38 -2.74 11.79 -6.82
CA VAL A 38 -3.04 10.78 -5.78
C VAL A 38 -1.80 9.95 -5.46
N ARG A 39 -1.10 9.45 -6.47
CA ARG A 39 0.12 8.67 -6.33
C ARG A 39 1.26 9.47 -5.68
N GLU A 40 1.46 10.72 -6.10
CA GLU A 40 2.53 11.55 -5.56
C GLU A 40 2.33 11.85 -4.07
N HIS A 41 1.08 12.05 -3.62
CA HIS A 41 0.77 12.17 -2.19
C HIS A 41 1.17 10.90 -1.41
N THR A 42 0.82 9.71 -1.92
CA THR A 42 1.18 8.45 -1.27
C THR A 42 2.70 8.28 -1.20
N ILE A 43 3.42 8.56 -2.29
CA ILE A 43 4.90 8.49 -2.33
C ILE A 43 5.51 9.51 -1.36
N ALA A 44 5.02 10.74 -1.31
CA ALA A 44 5.51 11.77 -0.40
C ALA A 44 5.37 11.35 1.08
N ALA A 45 4.25 10.74 1.46
CA ALA A 45 4.05 10.20 2.80
C ALA A 45 5.04 9.08 3.12
N VAL A 46 5.30 8.18 2.16
CA VAL A 46 6.29 7.10 2.33
C VAL A 46 7.70 7.67 2.47
N GLN A 47 8.09 8.64 1.64
CA GLN A 47 9.38 9.32 1.76
C GLN A 47 9.54 10.00 3.13
N ALA A 48 8.50 10.69 3.60
CA ALA A 48 8.49 11.34 4.92
C ALA A 48 8.52 10.34 6.09
N SER A 49 8.21 9.07 5.88
CA SER A 49 8.35 8.03 6.91
C SER A 49 9.81 7.67 7.21
N GLY A 50 10.73 7.92 6.26
CA GLY A 50 12.13 7.53 6.36
C GLY A 50 12.40 6.03 6.16
N LEU A 51 11.37 5.23 5.84
CA LEU A 51 11.52 3.80 5.55
C LEU A 51 12.06 3.58 4.12
N PRO A 52 12.85 2.51 3.87
CA PRO A 52 13.14 2.07 2.51
C PRO A 52 11.84 1.80 1.75
N TRP A 53 11.81 2.05 0.44
CA TRP A 53 10.61 1.83 -0.35
C TRP A 53 10.91 1.42 -1.79
N HIS A 54 9.95 0.75 -2.43
CA HIS A 54 9.99 0.35 -3.81
C HIS A 54 8.60 0.48 -4.43
N VAL A 55 8.52 1.06 -5.66
CA VAL A 55 7.26 1.19 -6.40
C VAL A 55 7.18 0.09 -7.45
N VAL A 56 6.08 -0.65 -7.45
CA VAL A 56 5.77 -1.63 -8.50
C VAL A 56 4.92 -0.94 -9.56
N GLU A 57 5.53 -0.70 -10.73
CA GLU A 57 4.92 -0.09 -11.90
C GLU A 57 4.32 -1.14 -12.84
N PRO A 58 3.41 -0.78 -13.76
CA PRO A 58 2.87 -1.69 -14.77
C PRO A 58 3.96 -2.36 -15.63
N SER A 59 5.05 -1.65 -15.91
CA SER A 59 6.19 -2.19 -16.66
C SER A 59 6.87 -3.38 -15.98
N HIS A 60 6.87 -3.43 -14.64
CA HIS A 60 7.49 -4.50 -13.87
C HIS A 60 6.73 -5.83 -13.99
N THR A 61 5.45 -5.79 -14.32
CA THR A 61 4.58 -6.96 -14.49
C THR A 61 4.17 -7.20 -15.95
N ALA A 62 4.73 -6.44 -16.90
CA ALA A 62 4.34 -6.48 -18.31
C ALA A 62 4.60 -7.83 -19.01
N HIS A 63 5.49 -8.67 -18.45
CA HIS A 63 5.78 -10.03 -18.94
C HIS A 63 4.71 -11.06 -18.51
N ILE A 64 3.78 -10.69 -17.62
CA ILE A 64 2.70 -11.56 -17.11
C ILE A 64 1.43 -11.26 -17.90
N THR A 65 0.82 -12.28 -18.44
CA THR A 65 -0.49 -12.16 -19.09
C THR A 65 -1.56 -11.91 -18.03
N LEU A 66 -2.24 -10.75 -18.09
CA LEU A 66 -3.24 -10.32 -17.11
C LEU A 66 -2.72 -10.30 -15.66
N PRO A 67 -1.69 -9.48 -15.36
CA PRO A 67 -1.14 -9.44 -14.03
C PRO A 67 -2.17 -8.93 -13.01
N GLY A 68 -2.19 -9.56 -11.85
CA GLY A 68 -3.05 -9.19 -10.73
C GLY A 68 -2.29 -8.59 -9.55
N MET A 69 -3.00 -8.38 -8.45
CA MET A 69 -2.41 -7.82 -7.23
C MET A 69 -1.35 -8.75 -6.63
N GLY A 70 -1.56 -10.07 -6.68
CA GLY A 70 -0.59 -11.05 -6.18
C GLY A 70 0.73 -10.99 -6.95
N ASP A 71 0.67 -10.86 -8.28
CA ASP A 71 1.86 -10.71 -9.12
C ASP A 71 2.63 -9.42 -8.81
N SER A 72 1.92 -8.33 -8.53
CA SER A 72 2.51 -7.05 -8.16
C SER A 72 3.22 -7.14 -6.80
N ILE A 73 2.58 -7.76 -5.80
CA ILE A 73 3.18 -7.99 -4.48
C ILE A 73 4.43 -8.85 -4.63
N ALA A 74 4.34 -10.00 -5.30
CA ALA A 74 5.45 -10.92 -5.49
C ALA A 74 6.63 -10.24 -6.20
N THR A 75 6.36 -9.42 -7.21
CA THR A 75 7.38 -8.65 -7.94
C THR A 75 8.11 -7.67 -7.02
N GLY A 76 7.38 -6.88 -6.23
CA GLY A 76 7.97 -5.92 -5.30
C GLY A 76 8.77 -6.58 -4.19
N VAL A 77 8.26 -7.67 -3.61
CA VAL A 77 8.96 -8.42 -2.55
C VAL A 77 10.24 -9.06 -3.08
N ARG A 78 10.22 -9.64 -4.29
CA ARG A 78 11.44 -10.19 -4.92
C ARG A 78 12.49 -9.11 -5.19
N ALA A 79 12.08 -7.91 -5.61
CA ALA A 79 12.99 -6.78 -5.82
C ALA A 79 13.67 -6.33 -4.53
N CYS A 80 13.05 -6.57 -3.37
CA CYS A 80 13.52 -6.19 -2.04
C CYS A 80 13.70 -7.42 -1.12
N ALA A 81 14.16 -8.55 -1.64
CA ALA A 81 14.21 -9.84 -0.95
C ALA A 81 15.08 -9.85 0.33
N GLN A 82 15.99 -8.89 0.50
CA GLN A 82 16.87 -8.76 1.68
C GLN A 82 16.30 -7.85 2.78
N ALA A 83 15.08 -7.36 2.62
CA ALA A 83 14.44 -6.52 3.62
C ALA A 83 14.11 -7.32 4.89
N ALA A 84 14.07 -6.63 6.05
CA ALA A 84 13.68 -7.24 7.32
C ALA A 84 12.17 -7.53 7.43
N GLY A 85 11.42 -7.17 6.40
CA GLY A 85 9.97 -7.33 6.25
C GLY A 85 9.45 -6.37 5.19
N TRP A 86 8.16 -6.43 4.92
CA TRP A 86 7.52 -5.61 3.88
C TRP A 86 6.21 -5.01 4.37
N LEU A 87 5.99 -3.73 4.05
CA LEU A 87 4.71 -3.06 4.21
C LEU A 87 4.06 -2.97 2.83
N ILE A 88 2.97 -3.68 2.62
CA ILE A 88 2.21 -3.65 1.37
C ILE A 88 1.25 -2.47 1.40
N LEU A 89 1.45 -1.51 0.49
CA LEU A 89 0.72 -0.25 0.43
C LEU A 89 0.20 0.00 -1.00
N PRO A 90 -1.11 0.03 -1.24
CA PRO A 90 -1.66 0.54 -2.49
C PRO A 90 -1.29 2.02 -2.73
N ALA A 91 -1.04 2.39 -4.00
CA ALA A 91 -0.63 3.75 -4.36
C ALA A 91 -1.78 4.77 -4.36
N ASP A 92 -2.99 4.35 -4.07
CA ASP A 92 -4.22 5.14 -4.07
C ASP A 92 -4.69 5.58 -2.68
N LEU A 93 -3.79 5.61 -1.71
CA LEU A 93 -4.01 6.08 -0.34
C LEU A 93 -3.32 7.44 -0.09
N PRO A 94 -3.78 8.53 -0.73
CA PRO A 94 -3.07 9.81 -0.73
C PRO A 94 -3.03 10.51 0.64
N LEU A 95 -3.86 10.09 1.58
CA LEU A 95 -3.97 10.71 2.91
C LEU A 95 -3.26 9.89 4.00
N ILE A 96 -2.57 8.79 3.63
CA ILE A 96 -1.82 7.96 4.59
C ILE A 96 -0.77 8.80 5.32
N GLN A 97 -0.65 8.62 6.63
CA GLN A 97 0.33 9.37 7.42
C GLN A 97 1.66 8.62 7.56
N PRO A 98 2.81 9.33 7.50
CA PRO A 98 4.13 8.74 7.75
C PRO A 98 4.24 8.03 9.11
N ALA A 99 3.52 8.53 10.12
CA ALA A 99 3.49 7.93 11.47
C ALA A 99 2.88 6.52 11.45
N THR A 100 1.82 6.30 10.69
CA THR A 100 1.19 4.98 10.52
C THR A 100 2.15 3.97 9.90
N LEU A 101 2.89 4.38 8.86
CA LEU A 101 3.90 3.53 8.21
C LEU A 101 4.99 3.12 9.20
N ARG A 102 5.51 4.07 9.98
CA ARG A 102 6.51 3.79 11.03
C ARG A 102 5.97 2.88 12.12
N ALA A 103 4.73 3.10 12.57
CA ALA A 103 4.12 2.29 13.62
C ALA A 103 3.97 0.82 13.19
N VAL A 104 3.51 0.57 11.95
CA VAL A 104 3.41 -0.80 11.40
C VAL A 104 4.81 -1.42 11.25
N ALA A 105 5.80 -0.68 10.76
CA ALA A 105 7.17 -1.17 10.63
C ALA A 105 7.78 -1.57 12.00
N GLN A 106 7.54 -0.77 13.04
CA GLN A 106 8.00 -1.06 14.41
C GLN A 106 7.30 -2.29 15.00
N ALA A 107 6.00 -2.44 14.78
CA ALA A 107 5.23 -3.56 15.30
C ALA A 107 5.69 -4.91 14.71
N LEU A 108 6.25 -4.94 13.50
CA LEU A 108 6.83 -6.15 12.89
C LEU A 108 8.04 -6.72 13.65
N ALA A 109 8.62 -5.99 14.59
CA ALA A 109 9.65 -6.54 15.48
C ALA A 109 9.09 -7.62 16.44
N HIS A 110 7.77 -7.66 16.64
CA HIS A 110 7.11 -8.52 17.62
C HIS A 110 5.94 -9.34 17.04
N HIS A 111 5.57 -9.10 15.79
CA HIS A 111 4.42 -9.71 15.13
C HIS A 111 4.77 -10.18 13.71
N THR A 112 4.25 -11.34 13.32
CA THR A 112 4.47 -11.91 11.97
C THR A 112 3.71 -11.12 10.89
N VAL A 113 2.47 -10.71 11.18
CA VAL A 113 1.66 -9.89 10.29
C VAL A 113 0.93 -8.82 11.10
N VAL A 114 0.99 -7.55 10.65
CA VAL A 114 0.36 -6.41 11.31
C VAL A 114 -0.49 -5.65 10.30
N GLN A 115 -1.70 -5.28 10.68
CA GLN A 115 -2.58 -4.47 9.84
C GLN A 115 -3.02 -3.20 10.57
N ALA A 116 -2.84 -2.05 9.94
CA ALA A 116 -3.37 -0.79 10.44
C ALA A 116 -4.90 -0.84 10.50
N VAL A 117 -5.46 -0.32 11.60
CA VAL A 117 -6.92 -0.30 11.85
C VAL A 117 -7.32 1.09 12.34
N TYR A 118 -8.27 1.72 11.65
CA TYR A 118 -8.86 2.98 12.05
C TYR A 118 -10.36 2.77 12.37
N GLN A 119 -10.79 3.14 13.59
CA GLN A 119 -12.18 3.01 14.04
C GLN A 119 -12.81 1.63 13.73
N SER A 120 -12.06 0.55 14.02
CA SER A 120 -12.44 -0.85 13.76
C SER A 120 -12.47 -1.25 12.27
N GLN A 121 -12.16 -0.34 11.35
CA GLN A 121 -12.02 -0.64 9.93
C GLN A 121 -10.57 -1.03 9.61
N ARG A 122 -10.40 -2.19 8.97
CA ARG A 122 -9.09 -2.67 8.50
C ARG A 122 -8.61 -1.83 7.31
N GLY A 123 -7.39 -1.33 7.41
CA GLY A 123 -6.78 -0.45 6.41
C GLY A 123 -5.42 -0.95 5.94
N HIS A 124 -4.63 -0.01 5.45
CA HIS A 124 -3.26 -0.19 4.98
C HIS A 124 -2.28 0.73 5.73
N PRO A 125 -0.97 0.36 5.77
CA PRO A 125 -0.39 -0.82 5.15
C PRO A 125 -0.73 -2.10 5.90
N VAL A 126 -0.55 -3.23 5.20
CA VAL A 126 -0.41 -4.53 5.85
C VAL A 126 1.08 -4.86 5.88
N GLY A 127 1.63 -5.01 7.08
CA GLY A 127 3.01 -5.38 7.31
C GLY A 127 3.18 -6.89 7.42
N PHE A 128 4.27 -7.41 6.85
CA PHE A 128 4.67 -8.81 6.89
C PHE A 128 6.12 -8.92 7.31
N ALA A 129 6.42 -9.75 8.32
CA ALA A 129 7.77 -10.04 8.74
C ALA A 129 8.54 -10.85 7.68
N ALA A 130 9.87 -10.89 7.79
CA ALA A 130 10.75 -11.52 6.81
C ALA A 130 10.41 -13.01 6.55
N GLU A 131 9.92 -13.72 7.54
CA GLU A 131 9.51 -15.13 7.42
C GLU A 131 8.35 -15.35 6.44
N CYS A 132 7.54 -14.32 6.16
CA CYS A 132 6.47 -14.37 5.14
C CYS A 132 7.01 -14.27 3.71
N GLY A 133 8.28 -13.94 3.51
CA GLY A 133 8.88 -13.68 2.20
C GLY A 133 8.63 -14.78 1.17
N PRO A 134 8.92 -16.05 1.45
CA PRO A 134 8.66 -17.13 0.49
C PRO A 134 7.20 -17.21 0.05
N ALA A 135 6.26 -17.04 0.97
CA ALA A 135 4.82 -17.06 0.67
C ALA A 135 4.38 -15.84 -0.14
N LEU A 136 4.88 -14.63 0.19
CA LEU A 136 4.63 -13.42 -0.58
C LEU A 136 5.19 -13.51 -2.01
N MET A 137 6.40 -14.04 -2.17
CA MET A 137 7.02 -14.24 -3.48
C MET A 137 6.33 -15.30 -4.35
N ALA A 138 5.55 -16.20 -3.74
CA ALA A 138 4.77 -17.22 -4.43
C ALA A 138 3.37 -16.74 -4.85
N LEU A 139 2.95 -15.53 -4.47
CA LEU A 139 1.65 -14.97 -4.85
C LEU A 139 1.55 -14.78 -6.37
N SER A 140 0.33 -14.96 -6.89
CA SER A 140 -0.02 -14.72 -8.30
C SER A 140 -1.50 -14.35 -8.44
N GLY A 141 -1.86 -13.75 -9.58
CA GLY A 141 -3.24 -13.41 -9.92
C GLY A 141 -3.85 -12.33 -9.02
N ASP A 142 -5.18 -12.25 -9.01
CA ASP A 142 -5.93 -11.14 -8.40
C ASP A 142 -6.15 -11.26 -6.89
N GLN A 143 -5.91 -12.41 -6.27
CA GLN A 143 -6.24 -12.63 -4.85
C GLN A 143 -5.35 -11.82 -3.89
N GLY A 144 -4.24 -11.28 -4.37
CA GLY A 144 -3.29 -10.53 -3.55
C GLY A 144 -2.83 -11.31 -2.31
N ALA A 145 -2.59 -10.60 -1.21
CA ALA A 145 -2.19 -11.21 0.06
C ALA A 145 -3.36 -11.85 0.85
N ARG A 146 -4.59 -11.81 0.32
CA ARG A 146 -5.79 -12.26 1.06
C ARG A 146 -5.70 -13.71 1.55
N ALA A 147 -5.13 -14.60 0.73
CA ALA A 147 -4.92 -16.00 1.11
C ALA A 147 -3.93 -16.12 2.28
N LEU A 148 -2.88 -15.30 2.30
CA LEU A 148 -1.91 -15.26 3.40
C LEU A 148 -2.54 -14.76 4.70
N LEU A 149 -3.46 -13.81 4.63
CA LEU A 149 -4.17 -13.30 5.82
C LEU A 149 -5.14 -14.32 6.42
N GLN A 150 -5.50 -15.38 5.69
CA GLN A 150 -6.23 -16.53 6.24
C GLN A 150 -5.29 -17.48 6.99
N THR A 151 -4.05 -17.61 6.51
CA THR A 151 -3.02 -18.47 7.15
C THR A 151 -2.36 -17.77 8.34
N TYR A 152 -2.03 -16.49 8.17
CA TYR A 152 -1.42 -15.64 9.18
C TYR A 152 -2.42 -14.56 9.56
N ALA A 153 -3.22 -14.79 10.60
CA ALA A 153 -4.17 -13.80 11.08
C ALA A 153 -3.41 -12.52 11.49
N PRO A 154 -3.72 -11.36 10.89
CA PRO A 154 -2.99 -10.14 11.19
C PRO A 154 -3.34 -9.62 12.58
N ASP A 155 -2.32 -9.21 13.34
CA ASP A 155 -2.51 -8.42 14.53
C ASP A 155 -3.02 -7.02 14.15
N ALA A 156 -4.12 -6.60 14.77
CA ALA A 156 -4.70 -5.29 14.53
C ALA A 156 -3.90 -4.22 15.27
N LEU A 157 -3.37 -3.25 14.53
CA LEU A 157 -2.70 -2.07 15.10
C LEU A 157 -3.65 -0.87 15.00
N PRO A 158 -4.27 -0.44 16.10
CA PRO A 158 -5.09 0.77 16.11
C PRO A 158 -4.22 1.99 15.81
N VAL A 159 -4.65 2.81 14.84
CA VAL A 159 -3.99 4.06 14.46
C VAL A 159 -5.01 5.19 14.42
N ASP A 160 -4.58 6.41 14.71
CA ASP A 160 -5.39 7.62 14.54
C ASP A 160 -5.10 8.26 13.17
N ASP A 161 -5.42 7.50 12.13
CA ASP A 161 -5.16 7.88 10.73
C ASP A 161 -6.28 7.39 9.83
N ALA A 162 -7.24 8.26 9.56
CA ALA A 162 -8.31 7.98 8.61
C ALA A 162 -7.77 7.69 7.19
N GLY A 163 -6.60 8.24 6.84
CA GLY A 163 -5.96 8.01 5.54
C GLY A 163 -5.63 6.55 5.25
N CYS A 164 -5.48 5.72 6.30
CA CYS A 164 -5.17 4.30 6.12
C CYS A 164 -6.35 3.48 5.54
N VAL A 165 -7.56 4.02 5.53
CA VAL A 165 -8.79 3.39 5.03
C VAL A 165 -9.48 4.18 3.90
N HIS A 166 -8.91 5.32 3.48
CA HIS A 166 -9.47 6.17 2.42
C HIS A 166 -8.72 5.99 1.10
N ASP A 167 -9.02 4.89 0.42
CA ASP A 167 -8.56 4.64 -0.96
C ASP A 167 -9.37 5.44 -1.98
N VAL A 168 -8.70 5.92 -3.02
CA VAL A 168 -9.33 6.65 -4.13
C VAL A 168 -9.69 5.68 -5.25
N ASP A 169 -10.87 5.06 -5.16
CA ASP A 169 -11.37 4.12 -6.17
C ASP A 169 -12.41 4.74 -7.10
N THR A 170 -13.02 5.86 -6.70
CA THR A 170 -14.07 6.56 -7.45
C THR A 170 -13.85 8.08 -7.45
N PRO A 171 -14.47 8.83 -8.38
CA PRO A 171 -14.44 10.29 -8.35
C PRO A 171 -14.99 10.89 -7.05
N GLU A 172 -16.01 10.27 -6.43
CA GLU A 172 -16.58 10.69 -5.15
C GLU A 172 -15.58 10.53 -4.02
N ALA A 173 -14.79 9.43 -4.02
CA ALA A 173 -13.70 9.21 -3.05
C ALA A 173 -12.59 10.25 -3.23
N LEU A 174 -12.27 10.65 -4.47
CA LEU A 174 -11.33 11.74 -4.76
C LEU A 174 -11.82 13.07 -4.18
N GLU A 175 -13.10 13.41 -4.36
CA GLU A 175 -13.68 14.63 -3.80
C GLU A 175 -13.71 14.59 -2.26
N ALA A 176 -13.96 13.43 -1.67
CA ALA A 176 -13.85 13.26 -0.23
C ALA A 176 -12.42 13.50 0.27
N ALA A 177 -11.42 12.94 -0.43
CA ALA A 177 -10.00 13.16 -0.11
C ALA A 177 -9.61 14.65 -0.23
N ARG A 178 -10.11 15.37 -1.24
CA ARG A 178 -9.89 16.84 -1.38
C ARG A 178 -10.41 17.62 -0.18
N ARG A 179 -11.62 17.29 0.30
CA ARG A 179 -12.19 17.94 1.48
C ARG A 179 -11.38 17.68 2.73
N LEU A 180 -10.93 16.45 2.95
CA LEU A 180 -10.11 16.08 4.10
C LEU A 180 -8.74 16.78 4.07
N LEU A 181 -8.10 16.83 2.92
CA LEU A 181 -6.81 17.53 2.76
C LEU A 181 -6.95 19.04 3.07
N ALA A 182 -8.04 19.68 2.61
CA ALA A 182 -8.28 21.10 2.86
C ALA A 182 -8.55 21.42 4.35
N GLN A 183 -9.00 20.46 5.15
CA GLN A 183 -9.22 20.63 6.59
C GLN A 183 -7.94 20.43 7.43
N SER A 184 -6.89 19.87 6.82
CA SER A 184 -5.62 19.57 7.48
C SER A 184 -4.55 20.66 7.29
N LEU A 185 -4.86 21.71 6.51
CA LEU A 185 -4.03 22.88 6.25
C LEU A 185 -4.43 24.05 7.13
#